data_9d05dc9003082d85aee36bc1533f52f7
#
_entry.id   9d05dc9003082d85aee36bc1533f52f7
#
_cell.length_a   1.000
_cell.length_b   1.000
_cell.length_c   1.000
_cell.angle_alpha   90.00
_cell.angle_beta   90.00
_cell.angle_gamma   90.00
#
_symmetry.space_group_name_H-M   'P 1'
#
loop_
_entity.id
_entity.type
_entity.pdbx_description
1 polymer ?
#
loop_
_entity_poly.entity_id
_entity_poly.type
_entity_poly.pdbx_seq_one_letter_code
_entity_poly.pdbx_strand_id
1 'polypeptide(L)'
;ESAAATLVVVLPVEITQEVDDLAVSEGSIARFTVGAAGTGPLGYQWYYGGSPMDGADGSVFEIGIVKESDRGLYQVEVKNEAGRVRSREAKLNVSVMPKLTRQVEDQAILVGSTLKFQASASGTEPLTYNWYRQGVLYQSGESDLLIENVAVDDAGLYQVEVINAVGSVRGSVFEVEVVEPVAIMAQS
;
A
#
# COMPACT_ATOMS: atom_id res chain seq x y z
N GLU A 1 71.08 -15.46 -1.29
CA GLU A 1 69.83 -15.95 -0.60
C GLU A 1 68.64 -15.57 -1.46
N SER A 2 67.91 -16.57 -1.91
CA SER A 2 66.62 -16.37 -2.65
C SER A 2 65.51 -16.06 -1.65
N ALA A 3 64.80 -14.92 -1.84
CA ALA A 3 63.61 -14.62 -1.04
C ALA A 3 62.49 -15.62 -1.36
N ALA A 4 61.83 -16.14 -0.33
CA ALA A 4 60.66 -17.03 -0.52
C ALA A 4 59.52 -16.26 -1.17
N ALA A 5 59.05 -16.74 -2.31
CA ALA A 5 57.86 -16.19 -2.94
C ALA A 5 56.60 -16.72 -2.21
N THR A 6 55.73 -15.84 -1.76
CA THR A 6 54.45 -16.22 -1.16
C THR A 6 53.37 -16.26 -2.23
N LEU A 7 52.77 -17.42 -2.45
CA LEU A 7 51.59 -17.55 -3.31
C LEU A 7 50.36 -17.19 -2.51
N VAL A 8 49.65 -16.16 -2.93
CA VAL A 8 48.32 -15.79 -2.39
C VAL A 8 47.24 -16.29 -3.37
N VAL A 9 46.37 -17.16 -2.90
CA VAL A 9 45.21 -17.64 -3.67
C VAL A 9 44.01 -16.77 -3.29
N VAL A 10 43.45 -16.07 -4.26
CA VAL A 10 42.25 -15.26 -4.09
C VAL A 10 41.06 -16.04 -4.65
N LEU A 11 40.10 -16.38 -3.77
CA LEU A 11 38.88 -17.05 -4.16
C LEU A 11 37.88 -16.00 -4.69
N PRO A 12 37.26 -16.22 -5.87
CA PRO A 12 36.23 -15.34 -6.39
C PRO A 12 35.04 -15.26 -5.43
N VAL A 13 34.28 -14.18 -5.53
CA VAL A 13 33.07 -13.98 -4.74
C VAL A 13 31.95 -14.85 -5.26
N GLU A 14 31.18 -15.44 -4.35
CA GLU A 14 29.99 -16.27 -4.58
C GLU A 14 28.86 -15.80 -3.66
N ILE A 15 27.61 -15.78 -4.17
CA ILE A 15 26.42 -15.53 -3.37
C ILE A 15 26.01 -16.86 -2.70
N THR A 16 26.02 -16.88 -1.37
CA THR A 16 25.65 -18.05 -0.56
C THR A 16 24.20 -18.00 -0.07
N GLN A 17 23.63 -16.80 0.01
CA GLN A 17 22.21 -16.57 0.30
C GLN A 17 21.72 -15.43 -0.60
N GLU A 18 20.73 -15.74 -1.43
CA GLU A 18 20.05 -14.76 -2.29
C GLU A 18 19.20 -13.79 -1.48
N VAL A 19 18.95 -12.64 -2.08
CA VAL A 19 18.03 -11.63 -1.50
C VAL A 19 16.59 -12.09 -1.67
N ASP A 20 15.80 -12.03 -0.60
CA ASP A 20 14.40 -12.41 -0.61
C ASP A 20 13.48 -11.24 -0.98
N ASP A 21 12.32 -11.59 -1.61
CA ASP A 21 11.24 -10.65 -1.83
C ASP A 21 10.62 -10.23 -0.49
N LEU A 22 10.23 -8.97 -0.39
CA LEU A 22 9.59 -8.44 0.80
C LEU A 22 8.18 -7.93 0.50
N ALA A 23 7.27 -8.12 1.47
CA ALA A 23 5.95 -7.52 1.47
C ALA A 23 5.74 -6.84 2.82
N VAL A 24 5.61 -5.52 2.81
CA VAL A 24 5.49 -4.70 4.02
C VAL A 24 4.41 -3.65 3.86
N SER A 25 3.91 -3.11 4.96
CA SER A 25 3.02 -1.94 4.95
C SER A 25 3.81 -0.65 4.84
N GLU A 26 3.23 0.37 4.22
CA GLU A 26 3.77 1.73 4.26
C GLU A 26 4.00 2.18 5.72
N GLY A 27 5.11 2.88 5.94
CA GLY A 27 5.54 3.31 7.27
C GLY A 27 6.36 2.27 8.05
N SER A 28 6.42 1.01 7.59
CA SER A 28 7.23 -0.05 8.22
C SER A 28 8.70 0.04 7.80
N ILE A 29 9.52 -0.86 8.35
CA ILE A 29 10.92 -1.04 7.97
C ILE A 29 11.00 -2.17 6.94
N ALA A 30 11.80 -1.99 5.87
CA ALA A 30 12.18 -3.06 4.96
C ALA A 30 13.69 -3.31 5.05
N ARG A 31 14.07 -4.59 5.20
CA ARG A 31 15.46 -4.99 5.36
C ARG A 31 15.79 -6.10 4.38
N PHE A 32 16.68 -5.82 3.44
CA PHE A 32 17.26 -6.80 2.52
C PHE A 32 18.61 -7.28 3.04
N THR A 33 18.87 -8.56 2.90
CA THR A 33 20.13 -9.18 3.34
C THR A 33 20.64 -10.10 2.25
N VAL A 34 21.93 -10.10 2.02
CA VAL A 34 22.64 -11.01 1.11
C VAL A 34 23.72 -11.76 1.88
N GLY A 35 23.85 -13.05 1.63
CA GLY A 35 25.00 -13.86 2.07
C GLY A 35 26.01 -13.98 0.93
N ALA A 36 27.29 -13.79 1.20
CA ALA A 36 28.35 -13.96 0.22
C ALA A 36 29.61 -14.57 0.86
N ALA A 37 30.38 -15.33 0.05
CA ALA A 37 31.66 -15.90 0.43
C ALA A 37 32.71 -15.54 -0.63
N GLY A 38 33.99 -15.62 -0.25
CA GLY A 38 35.12 -15.32 -1.11
C GLY A 38 36.28 -14.77 -0.29
N THR A 39 37.46 -14.54 -0.93
CA THR A 39 38.56 -13.87 -0.24
C THR A 39 38.23 -12.42 -0.01
N GLY A 40 38.24 -11.98 1.26
CA GLY A 40 38.00 -10.59 1.63
C GLY A 40 39.12 -9.62 1.30
N PRO A 41 38.84 -8.30 1.35
CA PRO A 41 37.55 -7.70 1.72
C PRO A 41 36.51 -7.83 0.60
N LEU A 42 35.25 -8.06 0.99
CA LEU A 42 34.09 -8.04 0.07
C LEU A 42 33.52 -6.63 0.05
N GLY A 43 33.28 -6.08 -1.14
CA GLY A 43 32.59 -4.83 -1.37
C GLY A 43 31.17 -5.10 -1.87
N TYR A 44 30.20 -4.28 -1.45
CA TYR A 44 28.79 -4.39 -1.82
C TYR A 44 28.33 -3.11 -2.50
N GLN A 45 27.36 -3.23 -3.38
CA GLN A 45 26.65 -2.10 -3.96
C GLN A 45 25.20 -2.52 -4.25
N TRP A 46 24.25 -1.86 -3.60
CA TRP A 46 22.82 -2.07 -3.88
C TRP A 46 22.35 -1.22 -5.04
N TYR A 47 21.35 -1.76 -5.74
CA TYR A 47 20.70 -1.15 -6.89
C TYR A 47 19.20 -1.13 -6.68
N TYR A 48 18.54 -0.07 -7.12
CA TYR A 48 17.10 0.09 -7.21
C TYR A 48 16.73 0.35 -8.67
N GLY A 49 15.86 -0.51 -9.25
CA GLY A 49 15.46 -0.40 -10.65
C GLY A 49 16.67 -0.38 -11.63
N GLY A 50 17.74 -1.09 -11.30
CA GLY A 50 18.97 -1.14 -12.09
C GLY A 50 19.94 0.02 -11.89
N SER A 51 19.57 1.07 -11.12
CA SER A 51 20.44 2.21 -10.79
C SER A 51 21.16 2.01 -9.45
N PRO A 52 22.45 2.32 -9.33
CA PRO A 52 23.17 2.20 -8.07
C PRO A 52 22.62 3.19 -7.04
N MET A 53 22.56 2.75 -5.79
CA MET A 53 22.09 3.54 -4.66
C MET A 53 23.30 4.06 -3.86
N ASP A 54 23.39 5.37 -3.66
CA ASP A 54 24.48 6.00 -2.94
C ASP A 54 24.50 5.57 -1.47
N GLY A 55 25.70 5.20 -0.97
CA GLY A 55 25.91 4.79 0.42
C GLY A 55 25.31 3.43 0.80
N ALA A 56 24.77 2.67 -0.15
CA ALA A 56 24.25 1.33 0.06
C ALA A 56 25.34 0.27 -0.24
N ASP A 57 26.32 0.15 0.66
CA ASP A 57 27.58 -0.57 0.48
C ASP A 57 27.78 -1.73 1.50
N GLY A 58 26.75 -2.11 2.25
CA GLY A 58 26.78 -3.21 3.20
C GLY A 58 26.13 -4.50 2.69
N SER A 59 26.34 -5.62 3.39
CA SER A 59 25.63 -6.87 3.14
C SER A 59 24.14 -6.81 3.52
N VAL A 60 23.74 -5.73 4.19
CA VAL A 60 22.36 -5.42 4.58
C VAL A 60 22.00 -4.04 4.05
N PHE A 61 20.84 -3.93 3.42
CA PHE A 61 20.23 -2.66 3.04
C PHE A 61 18.89 -2.49 3.74
N GLU A 62 18.69 -1.35 4.39
CA GLU A 62 17.50 -1.07 5.18
C GLU A 62 16.83 0.25 4.75
N ILE A 63 15.50 0.19 4.57
CA ILE A 63 14.63 1.35 4.40
C ILE A 63 13.91 1.55 5.72
N GLY A 64 14.26 2.60 6.47
CA GLY A 64 13.75 2.83 7.83
C GLY A 64 12.27 3.19 7.90
N ILE A 65 11.75 3.92 6.90
CA ILE A 65 10.33 4.27 6.76
C ILE A 65 9.96 4.07 5.30
N VAL A 66 9.34 2.93 5.02
CA VAL A 66 8.91 2.55 3.66
C VAL A 66 7.76 3.43 3.20
N LYS A 67 7.87 3.93 1.97
CA LYS A 67 6.82 4.66 1.25
C LYS A 67 6.32 3.82 0.07
N GLU A 68 5.14 4.13 -0.44
CA GLU A 68 4.63 3.49 -1.65
C GLU A 68 5.60 3.62 -2.84
N SER A 69 6.31 4.74 -2.94
CA SER A 69 7.32 5.00 -3.97
C SER A 69 8.53 4.07 -3.92
N ASP A 70 8.78 3.38 -2.81
CA ASP A 70 9.90 2.45 -2.65
C ASP A 70 9.59 1.06 -3.22
N ARG A 71 8.34 0.83 -3.67
CA ARG A 71 7.96 -0.40 -4.39
C ARG A 71 8.81 -0.55 -5.64
N GLY A 72 9.44 -1.72 -5.81
CA GLY A 72 10.28 -1.96 -6.97
C GLY A 72 11.18 -3.16 -6.83
N LEU A 73 12.21 -3.20 -7.68
CA LEU A 73 13.20 -4.27 -7.74
C LEU A 73 14.51 -3.80 -7.14
N TYR A 74 15.02 -4.59 -6.23
CA TYR A 74 16.31 -4.38 -5.54
C TYR A 74 17.26 -5.50 -5.90
N GLN A 75 18.53 -5.17 -6.06
CA GLN A 75 19.59 -6.12 -6.39
C GLN A 75 20.90 -5.66 -5.75
N VAL A 76 21.76 -6.59 -5.37
CA VAL A 76 23.10 -6.25 -4.87
C VAL A 76 24.18 -6.86 -5.75
N GLU A 77 25.22 -6.09 -6.04
CA GLU A 77 26.47 -6.55 -6.60
C GLU A 77 27.48 -6.74 -5.45
N VAL A 78 28.10 -7.91 -5.38
CA VAL A 78 29.18 -8.21 -4.44
C VAL A 78 30.45 -8.43 -5.23
N LYS A 79 31.57 -7.85 -4.78
CA LYS A 79 32.87 -7.87 -5.48
C LYS A 79 34.02 -8.09 -4.53
N ASN A 80 35.10 -8.66 -5.08
CA ASN A 80 36.43 -8.70 -4.49
C ASN A 80 37.52 -8.52 -5.59
N GLU A 81 38.79 -8.73 -5.26
CA GLU A 81 39.90 -8.63 -6.23
C GLU A 81 39.79 -9.66 -7.37
N ALA A 82 39.15 -10.83 -7.14
CA ALA A 82 39.04 -11.89 -8.14
C ALA A 82 37.81 -11.74 -9.06
N GLY A 83 36.84 -10.82 -8.74
CA GLY A 83 35.68 -10.60 -9.60
C GLY A 83 34.48 -10.02 -8.88
N ARG A 84 33.33 -10.16 -9.53
CA ARG A 84 32.03 -9.67 -9.04
C ARG A 84 30.90 -10.62 -9.43
N VAL A 85 29.85 -10.62 -8.63
CA VAL A 85 28.59 -11.37 -8.87
C VAL A 85 27.42 -10.49 -8.44
N ARG A 86 26.28 -10.63 -9.12
CA ARG A 86 25.02 -9.99 -8.74
C ARG A 86 24.05 -11.02 -8.18
N SER A 87 23.28 -10.62 -7.17
CA SER A 87 22.15 -11.39 -6.69
C SER A 87 21.03 -11.47 -7.74
N ARG A 88 20.06 -12.32 -7.54
CA ARG A 88 18.77 -12.15 -8.19
C ARG A 88 18.15 -10.79 -7.84
N GLU A 89 17.21 -10.33 -8.65
CA GLU A 89 16.35 -9.21 -8.29
C GLU A 89 15.34 -9.66 -7.23
N ALA A 90 15.23 -8.87 -6.15
CA ALA A 90 14.26 -9.05 -5.10
C ALA A 90 13.19 -7.96 -5.19
N LYS A 91 11.92 -8.33 -5.09
CA LYS A 91 10.79 -7.41 -5.21
C LYS A 91 10.35 -6.90 -3.84
N LEU A 92 10.27 -5.57 -3.68
CA LEU A 92 9.58 -4.93 -2.57
C LEU A 92 8.12 -4.64 -2.96
N ASN A 93 7.18 -5.30 -2.29
CA ASN A 93 5.77 -4.97 -2.36
C ASN A 93 5.40 -4.11 -1.14
N VAL A 94 4.77 -2.97 -1.40
CA VAL A 94 4.32 -2.05 -0.35
C VAL A 94 2.80 -2.02 -0.34
N SER A 95 2.20 -2.32 0.80
CA SER A 95 0.77 -2.25 1.00
C SER A 95 0.40 -0.94 1.70
N VAL A 96 -0.62 -0.25 1.18
CA VAL A 96 -1.06 1.07 1.63
C VAL A 96 -2.47 0.99 2.20
N MET A 97 -2.71 1.64 3.33
CA MET A 97 -4.05 1.78 3.92
C MET A 97 -5.02 2.51 2.96
N PRO A 98 -6.33 2.26 3.07
CA PRO A 98 -7.31 3.02 2.32
C PRO A 98 -7.26 4.51 2.69
N LYS A 99 -7.45 5.36 1.69
CA LYS A 99 -7.63 6.79 1.85
C LYS A 99 -8.78 7.25 0.98
N LEU A 100 -9.81 7.86 1.57
CA LEU A 100 -10.91 8.44 0.82
C LEU A 100 -10.40 9.58 -0.06
N THR A 101 -10.73 9.51 -1.34
CA THR A 101 -10.39 10.53 -2.34
C THR A 101 -11.58 11.44 -2.63
N ARG A 102 -12.79 11.01 -2.26
CA ARG A 102 -14.03 11.78 -2.33
C ARG A 102 -14.85 11.56 -1.07
N GLN A 103 -15.22 12.63 -0.40
CA GLN A 103 -16.19 12.63 0.69
C GLN A 103 -17.61 12.69 0.12
N VAL A 104 -18.55 12.11 0.86
CA VAL A 104 -19.98 12.24 0.60
C VAL A 104 -20.52 13.38 1.46
N GLU A 105 -21.40 14.19 0.90
CA GLU A 105 -21.97 15.38 1.53
C GLU A 105 -23.45 15.16 1.85
N ASP A 106 -24.00 16.02 2.71
CA ASP A 106 -25.39 16.05 3.07
C ASP A 106 -26.28 16.23 1.82
N GLN A 107 -27.42 15.57 1.83
CA GLN A 107 -28.37 15.61 0.70
C GLN A 107 -29.81 15.61 1.20
N ALA A 108 -30.61 16.54 0.60
CA ALA A 108 -32.06 16.49 0.71
C ALA A 108 -32.67 15.84 -0.53
N ILE A 109 -33.65 14.94 -0.32
CA ILE A 109 -34.28 14.17 -1.41
C ILE A 109 -35.78 14.05 -1.18
N LEU A 110 -36.56 14.00 -2.27
CA LEU A 110 -37.99 13.78 -2.20
C LEU A 110 -38.32 12.31 -1.95
N VAL A 111 -39.35 12.05 -1.15
CA VAL A 111 -39.97 10.72 -1.01
C VAL A 111 -40.27 10.11 -2.38
N GLY A 112 -40.03 8.82 -2.54
CA GLY A 112 -40.21 8.09 -3.79
C GLY A 112 -39.13 8.24 -4.83
N SER A 113 -38.11 9.12 -4.62
CA SER A 113 -36.97 9.27 -5.52
C SER A 113 -35.93 8.18 -5.28
N THR A 114 -34.91 8.15 -6.12
CA THR A 114 -33.75 7.29 -5.96
C THR A 114 -32.57 8.07 -5.40
N LEU A 115 -32.04 7.63 -4.28
CA LEU A 115 -30.84 8.18 -3.64
C LEU A 115 -29.63 7.39 -4.09
N LYS A 116 -28.59 8.07 -4.56
CA LYS A 116 -27.32 7.45 -4.92
C LYS A 116 -26.15 8.23 -4.32
N PHE A 117 -25.34 7.53 -3.52
CA PHE A 117 -24.05 8.01 -3.07
C PHE A 117 -22.94 7.21 -3.73
N GLN A 118 -21.83 7.87 -3.99
CA GLN A 118 -20.63 7.25 -4.53
C GLN A 118 -19.43 7.67 -3.70
N ALA A 119 -18.78 6.69 -3.09
CA ALA A 119 -17.51 6.86 -2.43
C ALA A 119 -16.35 6.50 -3.38
N SER A 120 -15.20 7.12 -3.16
CA SER A 120 -13.98 6.75 -3.88
C SER A 120 -12.81 6.74 -2.90
N ALA A 121 -11.94 5.76 -3.05
CA ALA A 121 -10.76 5.63 -2.23
C ALA A 121 -9.57 5.16 -3.05
N SER A 122 -8.36 5.46 -2.58
CA SER A 122 -7.10 4.87 -3.00
C SER A 122 -6.58 3.95 -1.89
N GLY A 123 -5.67 3.05 -2.22
CA GLY A 123 -5.07 2.08 -1.30
C GLY A 123 -4.74 0.78 -2.01
N THR A 124 -4.14 -0.16 -1.30
CA THR A 124 -3.89 -1.50 -1.85
C THR A 124 -5.19 -2.27 -1.98
N GLU A 125 -5.48 -2.75 -3.18
CA GLU A 125 -6.64 -3.59 -3.48
C GLU A 125 -6.54 -4.99 -2.83
N PRO A 126 -7.68 -5.67 -2.56
CA PRO A 126 -9.05 -5.19 -2.78
C PRO A 126 -9.51 -4.19 -1.71
N LEU A 127 -10.33 -3.21 -2.12
CA LEU A 127 -11.01 -2.28 -1.24
C LEU A 127 -12.46 -2.72 -1.04
N THR A 128 -12.91 -2.81 0.21
CA THR A 128 -14.28 -3.11 0.59
C THR A 128 -14.91 -1.86 1.20
N TYR A 129 -16.13 -1.51 0.73
CA TYR A 129 -16.87 -0.36 1.22
C TYR A 129 -18.02 -0.83 2.12
N ASN A 130 -18.07 -0.30 3.34
CA ASN A 130 -19.14 -0.55 4.30
C ASN A 130 -19.90 0.75 4.52
N TRP A 131 -21.18 0.74 4.20
CA TRP A 131 -22.08 1.85 4.45
C TRP A 131 -22.83 1.62 5.74
N TYR A 132 -22.82 2.62 6.59
CA TYR A 132 -23.51 2.62 7.86
C TYR A 132 -24.66 3.62 7.83
N ARG A 133 -25.77 3.27 8.44
CA ARG A 133 -26.91 4.15 8.70
C ARG A 133 -27.17 4.16 10.20
N GLN A 134 -27.22 5.33 10.83
CA GLN A 134 -27.40 5.47 12.29
C GLN A 134 -26.36 4.66 13.10
N GLY A 135 -25.15 4.52 12.56
CA GLY A 135 -24.08 3.71 13.16
C GLY A 135 -24.21 2.20 12.98
N VAL A 136 -25.27 1.70 12.35
CA VAL A 136 -25.49 0.28 12.05
C VAL A 136 -25.09 -0.01 10.61
N LEU A 137 -24.41 -1.14 10.37
CA LEU A 137 -24.03 -1.58 9.02
C LEU A 137 -25.31 -1.77 8.18
N TYR A 138 -25.37 -1.03 7.07
CA TYR A 138 -26.50 -1.03 6.14
C TYR A 138 -26.21 -1.82 4.87
N GLN A 139 -25.05 -1.60 4.25
CA GLN A 139 -24.59 -2.29 3.04
C GLN A 139 -23.09 -2.52 3.09
N SER A 140 -22.61 -3.62 2.48
CA SER A 140 -21.19 -3.94 2.39
C SER A 140 -20.82 -4.40 0.98
N GLY A 141 -19.62 -4.07 0.54
CA GLY A 141 -18.99 -4.52 -0.71
C GLY A 141 -18.78 -3.40 -1.71
N GLU A 142 -19.83 -2.70 -2.11
CA GLU A 142 -19.83 -1.78 -3.23
C GLU A 142 -19.47 -0.34 -2.84
N SER A 143 -18.78 0.37 -3.76
CA SER A 143 -18.46 1.79 -3.60
C SER A 143 -19.68 2.71 -3.66
N ASP A 144 -20.76 2.23 -4.29
CA ASP A 144 -22.01 2.97 -4.44
C ASP A 144 -23.04 2.47 -3.42
N LEU A 145 -23.72 3.41 -2.77
CA LEU A 145 -24.94 3.13 -2.01
C LEU A 145 -26.14 3.63 -2.85
N LEU A 146 -27.05 2.70 -3.17
CA LEU A 146 -28.27 2.98 -3.92
C LEU A 146 -29.49 2.64 -3.04
N ILE A 147 -30.38 3.61 -2.85
CA ILE A 147 -31.66 3.42 -2.20
C ILE A 147 -32.76 3.84 -3.18
N GLU A 148 -33.50 2.87 -3.69
CA GLU A 148 -34.62 3.12 -4.59
C GLU A 148 -35.90 3.38 -3.81
N ASN A 149 -36.78 4.25 -4.35
CA ASN A 149 -38.05 4.57 -3.75
C ASN A 149 -37.96 5.00 -2.27
N VAL A 150 -37.09 6.02 -2.04
CA VAL A 150 -36.76 6.55 -0.71
C VAL A 150 -38.00 6.83 0.11
N ALA A 151 -38.06 6.30 1.33
CA ALA A 151 -39.13 6.54 2.32
C ALA A 151 -38.67 7.53 3.39
N VAL A 152 -39.59 8.10 4.15
CA VAL A 152 -39.30 8.99 5.28
C VAL A 152 -38.32 8.35 6.28
N ASP A 153 -38.50 7.05 6.49
CA ASP A 153 -37.62 6.28 7.40
C ASP A 153 -36.16 6.19 6.91
N ASP A 154 -35.90 6.49 5.64
CA ASP A 154 -34.52 6.51 5.11
C ASP A 154 -33.75 7.78 5.47
N ALA A 155 -34.41 8.77 6.07
CA ALA A 155 -33.74 9.93 6.64
C ALA A 155 -32.78 9.53 7.77
N GLY A 156 -31.71 10.32 7.94
CA GLY A 156 -30.80 10.19 9.06
C GLY A 156 -29.33 10.26 8.70
N LEU A 157 -28.49 9.81 9.61
CA LEU A 157 -27.04 9.91 9.50
C LEU A 157 -26.45 8.68 8.82
N TYR A 158 -25.64 8.93 7.81
CA TYR A 158 -24.90 7.93 7.05
C TYR A 158 -23.39 8.14 7.16
N GLN A 159 -22.64 7.04 7.00
CA GLN A 159 -21.17 7.07 6.98
C GLN A 159 -20.66 5.93 6.11
N VAL A 160 -19.58 6.16 5.39
CA VAL A 160 -18.85 5.11 4.67
C VAL A 160 -17.56 4.79 5.40
N GLU A 161 -17.20 3.50 5.47
CA GLU A 161 -15.90 3.00 5.87
C GLU A 161 -15.32 2.19 4.72
N VAL A 162 -14.05 2.42 4.41
CA VAL A 162 -13.32 1.66 3.39
C VAL A 162 -12.24 0.84 4.08
N ILE A 163 -12.17 -0.44 3.75
CA ILE A 163 -11.31 -1.43 4.41
C ILE A 163 -10.47 -2.16 3.38
N ASN A 164 -9.22 -2.45 3.71
CA ASN A 164 -8.38 -3.42 3.02
C ASN A 164 -7.59 -4.29 4.03
N ALA A 165 -6.66 -5.13 3.55
CA ALA A 165 -5.86 -6.00 4.40
C ALA A 165 -4.92 -5.26 5.38
N VAL A 166 -4.65 -3.95 5.14
CA VAL A 166 -3.75 -3.13 5.98
C VAL A 166 -4.52 -2.42 7.09
N GLY A 167 -5.76 -2.02 6.83
CA GLY A 167 -6.58 -1.29 7.79
C GLY A 167 -7.84 -0.69 7.18
N SER A 168 -8.42 0.29 7.87
CA SER A 168 -9.62 0.99 7.42
C SER A 168 -9.54 2.50 7.59
N VAL A 169 -10.39 3.20 6.83
CA VAL A 169 -10.63 4.64 6.97
C VAL A 169 -12.14 4.89 6.96
N ARG A 170 -12.62 5.74 7.87
CA ARG A 170 -13.99 6.23 7.89
C ARG A 170 -14.08 7.63 7.30
N GLY A 171 -15.10 7.84 6.47
CA GLY A 171 -15.49 9.16 5.98
C GLY A 171 -16.17 10.00 7.06
N SER A 172 -16.45 11.25 6.74
CA SER A 172 -17.31 12.07 7.57
C SER A 172 -18.72 11.48 7.64
N VAL A 173 -19.40 11.71 8.75
CA VAL A 173 -20.83 11.48 8.83
C VAL A 173 -21.54 12.55 8.01
N PHE A 174 -22.54 12.17 7.24
CA PHE A 174 -23.39 13.07 6.43
C PHE A 174 -24.84 12.76 6.67
N GLU A 175 -25.69 13.76 6.45
CA GLU A 175 -27.13 13.68 6.72
C GLU A 175 -27.91 13.50 5.41
N VAL A 176 -28.91 12.63 5.47
CA VAL A 176 -29.95 12.52 4.43
C VAL A 176 -31.24 13.07 5.01
N GLU A 177 -31.74 14.15 4.43
CA GLU A 177 -33.04 14.71 4.70
C GLU A 177 -34.04 14.20 3.66
N VAL A 178 -35.13 13.59 4.10
CA VAL A 178 -36.21 13.13 3.20
C VAL A 178 -37.36 14.11 3.29
N VAL A 179 -37.71 14.74 2.16
CA VAL A 179 -38.72 15.80 2.06
C VAL A 179 -39.97 15.23 1.44
N GLU A 180 -41.13 15.49 2.08
CA GLU A 180 -42.43 15.18 1.51
C GLU A 180 -42.95 16.32 0.63
N PRO A 181 -43.63 16.01 -0.49
CA PRO A 181 -44.25 17.05 -1.29
C PRO A 181 -45.38 17.73 -0.53
N VAL A 182 -45.43 19.06 -0.61
CA VAL A 182 -46.56 19.83 0.00
C VAL A 182 -47.83 19.51 -0.73
N ALA A 183 -48.82 18.91 -0.02
CA ALA A 183 -50.16 18.74 -0.54
C ALA A 183 -50.93 20.06 -0.47
N ILE A 184 -51.26 20.65 -1.62
CA ILE A 184 -52.19 21.79 -1.68
C ILE A 184 -53.62 21.21 -1.52
N MET A 185 -54.20 21.38 -0.34
CA MET A 185 -55.60 21.09 -0.16
C MET A 185 -56.40 22.13 -0.93
N ALA A 186 -57.11 21.70 -1.98
CA ALA A 186 -58.08 22.53 -2.65
C ALA A 186 -59.14 22.96 -1.66
N GLN A 187 -59.27 24.25 -1.38
CA GLN A 187 -60.44 24.74 -0.65
C GLN A 187 -61.64 24.64 -1.56
N SER A 188 -62.65 23.92 -1.14
CA SER A 188 -63.95 23.79 -1.74
C SER A 188 -64.85 24.98 -1.36
#